data_fbbfa598f4c75b055381582638a3c76e
#
_entry.id   fbbfa598f4c75b055381582638a3c76e
#
_cell.length_a   1.000
_cell.length_b   1.000
_cell.length_c   1.000
_cell.angle_alpha   90.00
_cell.angle_beta   90.00
_cell.angle_gamma   90.00
#
_symmetry.space_group_name_H-M   'P 1'
#
loop_
_entity.id
_entity.type
_entity.pdbx_description
1 polymer ?
#
loop_
_entity_poly.entity_id
_entity_poly.type
_entity_poly.pdbx_seq_one_letter_code
_entity_poly.pdbx_strand_id
1 'polypeptide(L)'
;ADPARLARGLEAMHRAGIKYVCYTGGEPLLYPHLISSLAQARRLGLETLLVTNGALLTPDLIQSLSAVGLQTLIISIDAATEEAHDRHRGVPGLTSHLQEILPLILQANIKALASVTLSRLIEDLDALVDFVRDLGFTGLTFSYPLTGLSSSYLGCADNHLVSFSPEELDQWFAQILDLKKRSSFVILNPRLAVKEARRQLRGLPGRFPCLAGFKYFFADWRLEVYRCHFLADTLGPLEEIDRITPVRDNCNACSIDCYRDPSVFQYSAVSLADTLSAWRQGKVIRGFKSLLNPQNFLSLRSLMEGRHWLQ
;
A
#
# COMPACT_ATOMS: atom_id res chain seq x y z
N ALA A 1 5.47 14.38 -13.70
CA ALA A 1 5.18 13.50 -14.84
C ALA A 1 4.61 14.31 -16.02
N ASP A 2 4.93 13.93 -17.23
CA ASP A 2 4.32 14.49 -18.44
C ASP A 2 2.85 14.05 -18.51
N PRO A 3 1.87 14.97 -18.63
CA PRO A 3 0.45 14.63 -18.57
C PRO A 3 -0.02 13.81 -19.78
N ALA A 4 0.54 14.03 -20.97
CA ALA A 4 0.14 13.28 -22.16
C ALA A 4 0.68 11.84 -22.13
N ARG A 5 1.90 11.64 -21.64
CA ARG A 5 2.44 10.30 -21.37
C ARG A 5 1.67 9.59 -20.30
N LEU A 6 1.34 10.27 -19.19
CA LEU A 6 0.53 9.67 -18.12
C LEU A 6 -0.86 9.24 -18.64
N ALA A 7 -1.48 10.07 -19.46
CA ALA A 7 -2.77 9.74 -20.07
C ALA A 7 -2.71 8.45 -20.90
N ARG A 8 -1.70 8.30 -21.77
CA ARG A 8 -1.48 7.05 -22.53
C ARG A 8 -1.15 5.87 -21.63
N GLY A 9 -0.39 6.12 -20.54
CA GLY A 9 -0.08 5.11 -19.54
C GLY A 9 -1.32 4.56 -18.84
N LEU A 10 -2.27 5.43 -18.44
CA LEU A 10 -3.55 5.00 -17.86
C LEU A 10 -4.38 4.14 -18.83
N GLU A 11 -4.39 4.48 -20.12
CA GLU A 11 -5.01 3.65 -21.16
C GLU A 11 -4.34 2.29 -21.28
N ALA A 12 -3.00 2.25 -21.25
CA ALA A 12 -2.25 0.99 -21.28
C ALA A 12 -2.51 0.15 -20.02
N MET A 13 -2.60 0.77 -18.85
CA MET A 13 -3.00 0.10 -17.61
C MET A 13 -4.39 -0.54 -17.72
N HIS A 14 -5.36 0.18 -18.29
CA HIS A 14 -6.70 -0.35 -18.55
C HIS A 14 -6.65 -1.56 -19.50
N ARG A 15 -5.91 -1.47 -20.62
CA ARG A 15 -5.71 -2.61 -21.57
C ARG A 15 -5.02 -3.80 -20.91
N ALA A 16 -4.08 -3.56 -19.99
CA ALA A 16 -3.42 -4.61 -19.19
C ALA A 16 -4.34 -5.26 -18.16
N GLY A 17 -5.56 -4.76 -17.98
CA GLY A 17 -6.52 -5.25 -16.98
C GLY A 17 -6.19 -4.85 -15.55
N ILE A 18 -5.34 -3.85 -15.35
CA ILE A 18 -5.07 -3.24 -14.04
C ILE A 18 -6.36 -2.60 -13.52
N LYS A 19 -6.61 -2.70 -12.23
CA LYS A 19 -7.86 -2.22 -11.59
C LYS A 19 -7.65 -1.03 -10.67
N TYR A 20 -6.45 -0.86 -10.14
CA TYR A 20 -6.14 0.14 -9.13
C TYR A 20 -4.94 0.98 -9.54
N VAL A 21 -5.00 2.26 -9.28
CA VAL A 21 -3.86 3.16 -9.35
C VAL A 21 -3.74 3.95 -8.06
N CYS A 22 -2.56 3.89 -7.44
CA CYS A 22 -2.23 4.66 -6.26
C CYS A 22 -1.32 5.82 -6.64
N TYR A 23 -1.81 7.04 -6.49
CA TYR A 23 -1.02 8.24 -6.66
C TYR A 23 -0.26 8.52 -5.37
N THR A 24 1.05 8.52 -5.49
CA THR A 24 1.99 8.78 -4.38
C THR A 24 3.22 9.50 -4.92
N GLY A 25 4.25 9.65 -4.11
CA GLY A 25 5.51 10.26 -4.55
C GLY A 25 6.07 11.17 -3.47
N GLY A 26 6.58 12.35 -3.82
CA GLY A 26 6.90 13.40 -2.84
C GLY A 26 5.59 13.90 -2.20
N GLU A 27 4.90 14.81 -2.90
CA GLU A 27 3.53 15.22 -2.52
C GLU A 27 2.68 15.30 -3.80
N PRO A 28 1.75 14.37 -4.02
CA PRO A 28 0.97 14.32 -5.25
C PRO A 28 0.01 15.51 -5.41
N LEU A 29 -0.39 16.17 -4.33
CA LEU A 29 -1.23 17.37 -4.40
C LEU A 29 -0.52 18.58 -5.05
N LEU A 30 0.80 18.52 -5.20
CA LEU A 30 1.58 19.51 -5.97
C LEU A 30 1.54 19.25 -7.48
N TYR A 31 1.02 18.10 -7.94
CA TYR A 31 0.95 17.82 -9.37
C TYR A 31 -0.20 18.58 -10.03
N PRO A 32 0.07 19.55 -10.94
CA PRO A 32 -0.97 20.42 -11.50
C PRO A 32 -2.06 19.68 -12.27
N HIS A 33 -1.76 18.50 -12.78
CA HIS A 33 -2.68 17.68 -13.59
C HIS A 33 -3.30 16.53 -12.79
N LEU A 34 -3.23 16.55 -11.44
CA LEU A 34 -3.75 15.46 -10.59
C LEU A 34 -5.24 15.21 -10.84
N ILE A 35 -6.07 16.26 -10.76
CA ILE A 35 -7.53 16.13 -10.92
C ILE A 35 -7.90 15.58 -12.29
N SER A 36 -7.28 16.09 -13.36
CA SER A 36 -7.55 15.58 -14.72
C SER A 36 -7.10 14.13 -14.92
N SER A 37 -6.00 13.74 -14.28
CA SER A 37 -5.50 12.35 -14.30
C SER A 37 -6.42 11.40 -13.54
N LEU A 38 -6.88 11.78 -12.34
CA LEU A 38 -7.88 11.03 -11.56
C LEU A 38 -9.19 10.86 -12.33
N ALA A 39 -9.68 11.94 -12.97
CA ALA A 39 -10.87 11.89 -13.81
C ALA A 39 -10.72 10.92 -14.99
N GLN A 40 -9.54 10.89 -15.63
CA GLN A 40 -9.25 9.94 -16.70
C GLN A 40 -9.20 8.49 -16.18
N ALA A 41 -8.49 8.25 -15.09
CA ALA A 41 -8.44 6.94 -14.44
C ALA A 41 -9.85 6.41 -14.16
N ARG A 42 -10.71 7.26 -13.59
CA ARG A 42 -12.11 6.93 -13.31
C ARG A 42 -12.90 6.56 -14.59
N ARG A 43 -12.77 7.35 -15.68
CA ARG A 43 -13.43 7.05 -16.96
C ARG A 43 -12.99 5.71 -17.54
N LEU A 44 -11.74 5.30 -17.30
CA LEU A 44 -11.20 4.01 -17.71
C LEU A 44 -11.60 2.85 -16.77
N GLY A 45 -12.36 3.12 -15.71
CA GLY A 45 -12.77 2.10 -14.74
C GLY A 45 -11.65 1.67 -13.78
N LEU A 46 -10.63 2.51 -13.60
CA LEU A 46 -9.59 2.31 -12.60
C LEU A 46 -10.05 2.89 -11.26
N GLU A 47 -9.92 2.15 -10.19
CA GLU A 47 -10.09 2.65 -8.83
C GLU A 47 -8.85 3.44 -8.42
N THR A 48 -9.07 4.57 -7.72
CA THR A 48 -8.01 5.51 -7.40
C THR A 48 -7.80 5.65 -5.89
N LEU A 49 -6.54 5.62 -5.49
CA LEU A 49 -6.08 5.93 -4.15
C LEU A 49 -5.08 7.09 -4.23
N LEU A 50 -5.07 7.93 -3.23
CA LEU A 50 -4.14 9.06 -3.14
C LEU A 50 -3.46 9.05 -1.76
N VAL A 51 -2.12 9.07 -1.76
CA VAL A 51 -1.32 9.14 -0.54
C VAL A 51 -0.72 10.54 -0.43
N THR A 52 -1.00 11.25 0.65
CA THR A 52 -0.59 12.64 0.85
C THR A 52 -0.15 12.91 2.29
N ASN A 53 0.62 13.96 2.51
CA ASN A 53 0.87 14.49 3.86
C ASN A 53 -0.33 15.28 4.43
N GLY A 54 -1.31 15.63 3.60
CA GLY A 54 -2.53 16.33 3.98
C GLY A 54 -2.43 17.85 4.07
N ALA A 55 -1.22 18.44 4.07
CA ALA A 55 -1.01 19.86 4.32
C ALA A 55 -1.66 20.80 3.28
N LEU A 56 -1.90 20.31 2.06
CA LEU A 56 -2.48 21.07 0.97
C LEU A 56 -3.97 20.79 0.74
N LEU A 57 -4.61 20.00 1.58
CA LEU A 57 -6.04 19.72 1.48
C LEU A 57 -6.83 20.97 1.85
N THR A 58 -7.74 21.38 0.97
CA THR A 58 -8.70 22.45 1.21
C THR A 58 -10.12 21.95 0.95
N PRO A 59 -11.17 22.60 1.47
CA PRO A 59 -12.55 22.22 1.18
C PRO A 59 -12.83 22.12 -0.33
N ASP A 60 -12.36 23.09 -1.12
CA ASP A 60 -12.55 23.11 -2.58
C ASP A 60 -11.81 21.94 -3.28
N LEU A 61 -10.60 21.63 -2.81
CA LEU A 61 -9.86 20.49 -3.34
C LEU A 61 -10.54 19.16 -3.01
N ILE A 62 -11.08 19.01 -1.79
CA ILE A 62 -11.85 17.81 -1.38
C ILE A 62 -13.08 17.65 -2.26
N GLN A 63 -13.82 18.71 -2.54
CA GLN A 63 -14.94 18.67 -3.48
C GLN A 63 -14.51 18.25 -4.88
N SER A 64 -13.39 18.79 -5.37
CA SER A 64 -12.82 18.44 -6.67
C SER A 64 -12.40 16.97 -6.73
N LEU A 65 -11.75 16.43 -5.68
CA LEU A 65 -11.36 15.04 -5.55
C LEU A 65 -12.58 14.11 -5.51
N SER A 66 -13.62 14.48 -4.78
CA SER A 66 -14.89 13.75 -4.74
C SER A 66 -15.59 13.74 -6.11
N ALA A 67 -15.64 14.89 -6.79
CA ALA A 67 -16.28 15.03 -8.09
C ALA A 67 -15.64 14.14 -9.17
N VAL A 68 -14.33 13.91 -9.11
CA VAL A 68 -13.63 12.97 -10.02
C VAL A 68 -13.67 11.52 -9.53
N GLY A 69 -14.34 11.25 -8.40
CA GLY A 69 -14.60 9.91 -7.88
C GLY A 69 -13.40 9.28 -7.17
N LEU A 70 -12.55 10.07 -6.51
CA LEU A 70 -11.54 9.54 -5.60
C LEU A 70 -12.23 8.76 -4.47
N GLN A 71 -11.78 7.53 -4.21
CA GLN A 71 -12.44 6.63 -3.25
C GLN A 71 -11.73 6.63 -1.90
N THR A 72 -10.41 6.79 -1.89
CA THR A 72 -9.61 6.66 -0.67
C THR A 72 -8.47 7.67 -0.64
N LEU A 73 -8.42 8.42 0.44
CA LEU A 73 -7.28 9.23 0.85
C LEU A 73 -6.52 8.49 1.95
N ILE A 74 -5.21 8.37 1.76
CA ILE A 74 -4.30 7.83 2.76
C ILE A 74 -3.42 9.00 3.20
N ILE A 75 -3.51 9.38 4.48
CA ILE A 75 -2.82 10.54 5.02
C ILE A 75 -1.74 10.05 5.98
N SER A 76 -0.54 10.58 5.84
CA SER A 76 0.60 10.16 6.64
C SER A 76 0.53 10.73 8.05
N ILE A 77 0.67 9.87 9.06
CA ILE A 77 0.78 10.21 10.49
C ILE A 77 2.06 9.57 11.04
N ASP A 78 2.87 10.31 11.77
CA ASP A 78 4.20 9.85 12.20
C ASP A 78 4.32 9.64 13.72
N ALA A 79 3.46 10.24 14.53
CA ALA A 79 3.52 10.18 15.98
C ALA A 79 2.14 10.22 16.62
N ALA A 80 2.06 9.91 17.92
CA ALA A 80 0.83 9.86 18.71
C ALA A 80 0.45 11.21 19.36
N THR A 81 1.15 12.29 19.03
CA THR A 81 0.86 13.64 19.54
C THR A 81 1.01 14.68 18.45
N GLU A 82 0.20 15.75 18.53
CA GLU A 82 0.25 16.91 17.63
C GLU A 82 1.68 17.46 17.52
N GLU A 83 2.29 17.75 18.67
CA GLU A 83 3.61 18.36 18.71
C GLU A 83 4.70 17.52 18.02
N ALA A 84 4.71 16.21 18.25
CA ALA A 84 5.70 15.31 17.65
C ALA A 84 5.44 15.12 16.15
N HIS A 85 4.17 14.99 15.74
CA HIS A 85 3.78 14.85 14.33
C HIS A 85 4.13 16.12 13.54
N ASP A 86 3.66 17.28 13.98
CA ASP A 86 3.87 18.55 13.30
C ASP A 86 5.36 18.91 13.21
N ARG A 87 6.11 18.69 14.29
CA ARG A 87 7.55 18.91 14.32
C ARG A 87 8.28 18.00 13.30
N HIS A 88 7.92 16.72 13.24
CA HIS A 88 8.56 15.77 12.32
C HIS A 88 8.22 16.11 10.86
N ARG A 89 6.99 16.51 10.57
CA ARG A 89 6.56 16.98 9.24
C ARG A 89 7.11 18.36 8.85
N GLY A 90 7.58 19.13 9.82
CA GLY A 90 8.03 20.50 9.58
C GLY A 90 6.90 21.47 9.20
N VAL A 91 5.66 21.13 9.58
CA VAL A 91 4.44 21.90 9.25
C VAL A 91 3.67 22.18 10.55
N PRO A 92 3.93 23.33 11.21
CA PRO A 92 3.20 23.70 12.42
C PRO A 92 1.69 23.80 12.15
N GLY A 93 0.87 23.24 13.04
CA GLY A 93 -0.60 23.26 12.93
C GLY A 93 -1.17 22.25 11.94
N LEU A 94 -0.36 21.32 11.40
CA LEU A 94 -0.84 20.28 10.49
C LEU A 94 -1.91 19.40 11.15
N THR A 95 -1.69 19.00 12.38
CA THR A 95 -2.65 18.15 13.12
C THR A 95 -4.00 18.86 13.32
N SER A 96 -3.98 20.11 13.74
CA SER A 96 -5.19 20.94 13.87
C SER A 96 -5.90 21.09 12.52
N HIS A 97 -5.14 21.34 11.45
CA HIS A 97 -5.68 21.38 10.08
C HIS A 97 -6.35 20.04 9.69
N LEU A 98 -5.73 18.89 9.99
CA LEU A 98 -6.31 17.59 9.72
C LEU A 98 -7.61 17.35 10.51
N GLN A 99 -7.70 17.82 11.76
CA GLN A 99 -8.93 17.75 12.54
C GLN A 99 -10.10 18.52 11.89
N GLU A 100 -9.82 19.65 11.26
CA GLU A 100 -10.83 20.45 10.55
C GLU A 100 -11.23 19.80 9.21
N ILE A 101 -10.29 19.20 8.51
CA ILE A 101 -10.46 18.70 7.14
C ILE A 101 -11.05 17.28 7.09
N LEU A 102 -10.72 16.40 8.03
CA LEU A 102 -11.17 15.00 8.02
C LEU A 102 -12.69 14.84 7.98
N PRO A 103 -13.49 15.61 8.76
CA PRO A 103 -14.95 15.54 8.63
C PRO A 103 -15.46 15.87 7.22
N LEU A 104 -14.81 16.82 6.52
CA LEU A 104 -15.20 17.20 5.17
C LEU A 104 -14.87 16.10 4.15
N ILE A 105 -13.74 15.40 4.33
CA ILE A 105 -13.37 14.24 3.50
C ILE A 105 -14.42 13.14 3.62
N LEU A 106 -14.86 12.84 4.85
CA LEU A 106 -15.87 11.81 5.10
C LEU A 106 -17.24 12.22 4.55
N GLN A 107 -17.65 13.48 4.71
CA GLN A 107 -18.88 14.04 4.13
C GLN A 107 -18.87 13.97 2.60
N ALA A 108 -17.70 14.08 1.97
CA ALA A 108 -17.51 13.92 0.54
C ALA A 108 -17.51 12.45 0.07
N ASN A 109 -17.82 11.49 0.96
CA ASN A 109 -17.77 10.04 0.72
C ASN A 109 -16.39 9.51 0.28
N ILE A 110 -15.33 10.13 0.73
CA ILE A 110 -13.95 9.66 0.55
C ILE A 110 -13.53 8.96 1.84
N LYS A 111 -13.05 7.72 1.76
CA LYS A 111 -12.48 7.00 2.92
C LYS A 111 -11.16 7.68 3.33
N ALA A 112 -11.00 7.99 4.60
CA ALA A 112 -9.78 8.56 5.16
C ALA A 112 -9.05 7.52 6.01
N LEU A 113 -7.85 7.14 5.59
CA LEU A 113 -6.99 6.19 6.26
C LEU A 113 -5.69 6.84 6.70
N ALA A 114 -5.21 6.54 7.90
CA ALA A 114 -3.89 6.96 8.32
C ALA A 114 -2.82 5.97 7.82
N SER A 115 -1.73 6.46 7.25
CA SER A 115 -0.51 5.68 6.99
C SER A 115 0.53 6.01 8.03
N VAL A 116 0.97 5.01 8.78
CA VAL A 116 1.91 5.16 9.88
C VAL A 116 3.17 4.36 9.58
N THR A 117 4.27 5.04 9.32
CA THR A 117 5.57 4.36 9.24
C THR A 117 6.05 4.00 10.65
N LEU A 118 6.33 2.72 10.88
CA LEU A 118 6.94 2.28 12.15
C LEU A 118 8.27 3.00 12.32
N SER A 119 8.36 3.82 13.34
CA SER A 119 9.53 4.66 13.64
C SER A 119 9.71 4.79 15.15
N ARG A 120 10.88 5.31 15.56
CA ARG A 120 11.18 5.61 16.96
C ARG A 120 10.43 6.84 17.50
N LEU A 121 9.59 7.48 16.71
CA LEU A 121 8.66 8.50 17.16
C LEU A 121 7.41 7.91 17.83
N ILE A 122 7.17 6.61 17.62
CA ILE A 122 6.04 5.90 18.21
C ILE A 122 6.53 5.23 19.48
N GLU A 123 6.05 5.68 20.62
CA GLU A 123 6.38 5.10 21.92
C GLU A 123 5.34 4.06 22.37
N ASP A 124 4.07 4.28 22.02
CA ASP A 124 2.94 3.45 22.38
C ASP A 124 1.94 3.31 21.20
N LEU A 125 1.64 2.07 20.83
CA LEU A 125 0.68 1.79 19.73
C LEU A 125 -0.78 2.06 20.13
N ASP A 126 -1.13 1.94 21.39
CA ASP A 126 -2.48 2.25 21.84
C ASP A 126 -2.72 3.75 21.80
N ALA A 127 -1.80 4.54 22.35
CA ALA A 127 -1.84 6.00 22.25
C ALA A 127 -1.90 6.47 20.79
N LEU A 128 -1.14 5.83 19.89
CA LEU A 128 -1.19 6.13 18.46
C LEU A 128 -2.57 5.83 17.86
N VAL A 129 -3.16 4.68 18.15
CA VAL A 129 -4.49 4.31 17.65
C VAL A 129 -5.55 5.25 18.18
N ASP A 130 -5.49 5.62 19.44
CA ASP A 130 -6.41 6.59 20.04
C ASP A 130 -6.27 7.95 19.37
N PHE A 131 -5.05 8.44 19.19
CA PHE A 131 -4.78 9.70 18.48
C PHE A 131 -5.34 9.70 17.04
N VAL A 132 -5.07 8.65 16.26
CA VAL A 132 -5.57 8.53 14.89
C VAL A 132 -7.10 8.45 14.85
N ARG A 133 -7.71 7.73 15.78
CA ARG A 133 -9.18 7.65 15.91
C ARG A 133 -9.78 9.00 16.27
N ASP A 134 -9.20 9.69 17.23
CA ASP A 134 -9.70 10.98 17.75
C ASP A 134 -9.55 12.11 16.71
N LEU A 135 -8.58 12.00 15.79
CA LEU A 135 -8.51 12.86 14.60
C LEU A 135 -9.67 12.61 13.63
N GLY A 136 -10.33 11.45 13.65
CA GLY A 136 -11.47 11.15 12.78
C GLY A 136 -11.15 10.20 11.61
N PHE A 137 -10.00 9.54 11.60
CA PHE A 137 -9.71 8.53 10.58
C PHE A 137 -10.62 7.29 10.74
N THR A 138 -10.90 6.62 9.61
CA THR A 138 -11.72 5.39 9.61
C THR A 138 -10.89 4.12 9.82
N GLY A 139 -9.58 4.21 9.73
CA GLY A 139 -8.63 3.12 9.94
C GLY A 139 -7.20 3.57 9.71
N LEU A 140 -6.27 2.65 9.97
CA LEU A 140 -4.85 2.89 9.69
C LEU A 140 -4.18 1.70 9.02
N THR A 141 -3.04 1.97 8.39
CA THR A 141 -2.09 0.98 7.92
C THR A 141 -0.70 1.30 8.44
N PHE A 142 0.04 0.28 8.87
CA PHE A 142 1.45 0.41 9.21
C PHE A 142 2.31 0.17 7.98
N SER A 143 3.24 1.07 7.72
CA SER A 143 4.33 0.87 6.76
C SER A 143 5.57 0.39 7.51
N TYR A 144 6.19 -0.68 6.98
CA TYR A 144 7.31 -1.33 7.65
C TYR A 144 8.63 -0.75 7.17
N PRO A 145 9.55 -0.36 8.08
CA PRO A 145 10.87 0.11 7.68
C PRO A 145 11.66 -1.02 7.00
N LEU A 146 12.45 -0.65 6.00
CA LEU A 146 13.34 -1.57 5.31
C LEU A 146 14.56 -1.87 6.17
N THR A 147 14.79 -3.17 6.37
CA THR A 147 16.06 -3.67 6.87
C THR A 147 16.73 -4.48 5.75
N GLY A 148 17.90 -4.08 5.31
CA GLY A 148 18.74 -4.87 4.43
C GLY A 148 18.64 -4.64 2.92
N LEU A 149 17.78 -3.76 2.44
CA LEU A 149 17.79 -3.30 1.06
C LEU A 149 18.07 -1.80 1.00
N SER A 150 19.09 -1.39 0.26
CA SER A 150 19.27 0.00 -0.11
C SER A 150 18.20 0.34 -1.16
N SER A 151 17.26 1.18 -0.78
CA SER A 151 16.30 1.72 -1.75
C SER A 151 17.04 2.66 -2.69
N SER A 152 17.00 2.40 -3.99
CA SER A 152 17.48 3.33 -5.01
C SER A 152 16.68 4.65 -5.02
N TYR A 153 15.52 4.67 -4.36
CA TYR A 153 14.55 5.76 -4.41
C TYR A 153 14.60 6.69 -3.19
N LEU A 154 14.97 6.22 -2.00
CA LEU A 154 14.72 6.97 -0.78
C LEU A 154 15.96 7.47 -0.04
N GLY A 155 17.16 7.05 -0.33
CA GLY A 155 18.37 7.55 0.39
C GLY A 155 18.27 7.53 1.93
N CYS A 156 17.24 6.88 2.48
CA CYS A 156 16.85 6.94 3.88
C CYS A 156 17.47 5.82 4.72
N ALA A 157 18.38 5.05 4.16
CA ALA A 157 19.00 3.91 4.84
C ALA A 157 19.70 4.26 6.16
N ASP A 158 20.10 5.50 6.33
CA ASP A 158 20.86 5.96 7.52
C ASP A 158 19.99 6.75 8.53
N ASN A 159 18.67 6.79 8.36
CA ASN A 159 17.81 7.48 9.30
C ASN A 159 17.60 6.63 10.56
N HIS A 160 18.20 7.08 11.69
CA HIS A 160 18.08 6.41 12.99
C HIS A 160 16.64 6.18 13.45
N LEU A 161 15.68 7.02 13.01
CA LEU A 161 14.25 6.89 13.36
C LEU A 161 13.63 5.61 12.80
N VAL A 162 14.11 5.08 11.70
CA VAL A 162 13.58 3.89 11.03
C VAL A 162 14.58 2.73 10.98
N SER A 163 15.71 2.88 11.66
CA SER A 163 16.71 1.82 11.79
C SER A 163 16.40 0.94 13.01
N PHE A 164 16.04 -0.31 12.75
CA PHE A 164 15.69 -1.31 13.75
C PHE A 164 16.47 -2.61 13.53
N SER A 165 16.79 -3.29 14.62
CA SER A 165 17.25 -4.67 14.53
C SER A 165 16.08 -5.61 14.14
N PRO A 166 16.37 -6.81 13.61
CA PRO A 166 15.34 -7.80 13.35
C PRO A 166 14.51 -8.15 14.59
N GLU A 167 15.13 -8.16 15.77
CA GLU A 167 14.50 -8.47 17.06
C GLU A 167 13.53 -7.34 17.47
N GLU A 168 13.93 -6.08 17.32
CA GLU A 168 13.08 -4.93 17.59
C GLU A 168 11.86 -4.94 16.68
N LEU A 169 12.03 -5.18 15.38
CA LEU A 169 10.91 -5.28 14.44
C LEU A 169 10.00 -6.48 14.75
N ASP A 170 10.55 -7.63 15.15
CA ASP A 170 9.71 -8.76 15.56
C ASP A 170 8.83 -8.43 16.77
N GLN A 171 9.36 -7.64 17.71
CA GLN A 171 8.59 -7.14 18.86
C GLN A 171 7.46 -6.19 18.41
N TRP A 172 7.76 -5.22 17.52
CA TRP A 172 6.75 -4.34 16.94
C TRP A 172 5.63 -5.12 16.25
N PHE A 173 5.98 -6.10 15.42
CA PHE A 173 4.99 -6.95 14.76
C PHE A 173 4.19 -7.82 15.73
N ALA A 174 4.79 -8.25 16.86
CA ALA A 174 4.06 -8.92 17.92
C ALA A 174 3.01 -8.00 18.56
N GLN A 175 3.40 -6.75 18.85
CA GLN A 175 2.49 -5.75 19.42
C GLN A 175 1.35 -5.40 18.44
N ILE A 176 1.63 -5.23 17.14
CA ILE A 176 0.60 -5.01 16.12
C ILE A 176 -0.39 -6.18 16.07
N LEU A 177 0.09 -7.43 16.13
CA LEU A 177 -0.80 -8.60 16.15
C LEU A 177 -1.68 -8.64 17.41
N ASP A 178 -1.15 -8.21 18.53
CA ASP A 178 -1.91 -8.13 19.78
C ASP A 178 -2.91 -6.98 19.75
N LEU A 179 -2.48 -5.80 19.32
CA LEU A 179 -3.34 -4.64 19.08
C LEU A 179 -4.54 -5.01 18.20
N LYS A 180 -4.32 -5.73 17.09
CA LYS A 180 -5.39 -6.21 16.20
C LYS A 180 -6.36 -7.19 16.86
N LYS A 181 -6.05 -7.82 17.98
CA LYS A 181 -6.99 -8.70 18.71
C LYS A 181 -7.92 -7.90 19.63
N ARG A 182 -7.38 -6.86 20.27
CA ARG A 182 -8.06 -6.12 21.34
C ARG A 182 -8.67 -4.80 20.88
N SER A 183 -8.15 -4.18 19.82
CA SER A 183 -8.69 -2.94 19.25
C SER A 183 -9.88 -3.22 18.34
N SER A 184 -10.93 -2.40 18.46
CA SER A 184 -12.03 -2.34 17.50
C SER A 184 -11.73 -1.43 16.30
N PHE A 185 -10.66 -0.63 16.39
CA PHE A 185 -10.24 0.25 15.29
C PHE A 185 -9.65 -0.55 14.13
N VAL A 186 -9.94 -0.14 12.90
CA VAL A 186 -9.54 -0.89 11.70
C VAL A 186 -8.04 -0.72 11.44
N ILE A 187 -7.30 -1.83 11.50
CA ILE A 187 -5.87 -1.89 11.13
C ILE A 187 -5.77 -2.76 9.87
N LEU A 188 -5.37 -2.15 8.75
CA LEU A 188 -5.45 -2.76 7.43
C LEU A 188 -4.46 -3.90 7.21
N ASN A 189 -3.26 -3.83 7.79
CA ASN A 189 -2.25 -4.88 7.61
C ASN A 189 -2.83 -6.27 7.97
N PRO A 190 -2.83 -7.26 7.06
CA PRO A 190 -3.39 -8.58 7.35
C PRO A 190 -2.59 -9.29 8.45
N ARG A 191 -3.27 -9.90 9.42
CA ARG A 191 -2.57 -10.70 10.46
C ARG A 191 -1.62 -11.74 9.87
N LEU A 192 -2.00 -12.32 8.75
CA LEU A 192 -1.17 -13.32 8.07
C LEU A 192 0.10 -12.69 7.50
N ALA A 193 0.02 -11.52 6.89
CA ALA A 193 1.18 -10.82 6.34
C ALA A 193 2.15 -10.38 7.44
N VAL A 194 1.64 -9.83 8.56
CA VAL A 194 2.47 -9.51 9.74
C VAL A 194 3.16 -10.77 10.29
N LYS A 195 2.47 -11.91 10.34
CA LYS A 195 3.08 -13.19 10.75
C LYS A 195 4.15 -13.67 9.77
N GLU A 196 3.98 -13.45 8.47
CA GLU A 196 5.00 -13.77 7.47
C GLU A 196 6.23 -12.87 7.58
N ALA A 197 6.03 -11.57 7.83
CA ALA A 197 7.14 -10.65 8.12
C ALA A 197 7.95 -11.12 9.34
N ARG A 198 7.29 -11.51 10.43
CA ARG A 198 7.94 -12.09 11.62
C ARG A 198 8.70 -13.38 11.30
N ARG A 199 8.16 -14.25 10.46
CA ARG A 199 8.86 -15.47 10.02
C ARG A 199 10.14 -15.13 9.29
N GLN A 200 10.09 -14.16 8.39
CA GLN A 200 11.25 -13.71 7.60
C GLN A 200 12.35 -13.11 8.51
N LEU A 201 11.98 -12.25 9.47
CA LEU A 201 12.93 -11.70 10.45
C LEU A 201 13.64 -12.77 11.28
N ARG A 202 12.99 -13.90 11.52
CA ARG A 202 13.56 -15.07 12.23
C ARG A 202 14.34 -16.03 11.33
N GLY A 203 14.62 -15.64 10.08
CA GLY A 203 15.33 -16.48 9.11
C GLY A 203 14.54 -17.68 8.60
N LEU A 204 13.22 -17.75 8.85
CA LEU A 204 12.37 -18.83 8.37
C LEU A 204 11.93 -18.56 6.92
N PRO A 205 11.81 -19.56 6.06
CA PRO A 205 11.38 -19.38 4.68
C PRO A 205 9.98 -18.78 4.59
N GLY A 206 9.81 -17.78 3.73
CA GLY A 206 8.50 -17.21 3.43
C GLY A 206 7.59 -18.22 2.73
N ARG A 207 6.33 -18.23 3.09
CA ARG A 207 5.31 -19.14 2.50
C ARG A 207 4.60 -18.53 1.31
N PHE A 208 4.62 -17.21 1.19
CA PHE A 208 3.94 -16.45 0.15
C PHE A 208 4.99 -15.65 -0.64
N PRO A 209 5.19 -15.96 -1.93
CA PRO A 209 6.08 -15.15 -2.77
C PRO A 209 5.50 -13.75 -2.99
N CYS A 210 6.38 -12.76 -3.15
CA CYS A 210 5.99 -11.44 -3.57
C CYS A 210 5.43 -11.46 -5.00
N LEU A 211 4.31 -10.80 -5.22
CA LEU A 211 3.66 -10.67 -6.53
C LEU A 211 4.01 -9.37 -7.26
N ALA A 212 4.97 -8.60 -6.73
CA ALA A 212 5.51 -7.42 -7.40
C ALA A 212 6.20 -7.78 -8.73
N GLY A 213 5.93 -7.01 -9.76
CA GLY A 213 6.33 -7.29 -11.15
C GLY A 213 5.37 -8.24 -11.88
N PHE A 214 4.37 -8.77 -11.19
CA PHE A 214 3.33 -9.62 -11.78
C PHE A 214 1.91 -9.07 -11.57
N LYS A 215 1.57 -8.68 -10.34
CA LYS A 215 0.26 -8.11 -9.98
C LYS A 215 0.34 -6.66 -9.54
N TYR A 216 1.50 -6.24 -9.12
CA TYR A 216 1.78 -4.90 -8.62
C TYR A 216 3.02 -4.37 -9.31
N PHE A 217 2.99 -3.11 -9.69
CA PHE A 217 4.09 -2.42 -10.34
C PHE A 217 4.29 -1.06 -9.67
N PHE A 218 5.48 -0.54 -9.77
CA PHE A 218 5.80 0.84 -9.42
C PHE A 218 6.12 1.60 -10.70
N ALA A 219 5.55 2.79 -10.88
CA ALA A 219 5.95 3.71 -11.92
C ALA A 219 6.52 4.97 -11.25
N ASP A 220 7.68 5.41 -11.70
CA ASP A 220 8.31 6.63 -11.19
C ASP A 220 7.72 7.89 -11.84
N TRP A 221 8.21 9.07 -11.43
CA TRP A 221 7.78 10.36 -11.98
C TRP A 221 8.15 10.57 -13.46
N ARG A 222 9.10 9.77 -14.01
CA ARG A 222 9.44 9.72 -15.44
C ARG A 222 8.54 8.79 -16.22
N LEU A 223 7.62 8.10 -15.53
CA LEU A 223 6.73 7.08 -16.06
C LEU A 223 7.47 5.83 -16.57
N GLU A 224 8.61 5.52 -15.95
CA GLU A 224 9.27 4.24 -16.10
C GLU A 224 8.69 3.24 -15.09
N VAL A 225 8.40 2.03 -15.57
CA VAL A 225 7.80 0.96 -14.77
C VAL A 225 8.89 0.08 -14.18
N TYR A 226 8.77 -0.19 -12.89
CA TYR A 226 9.63 -1.09 -12.15
C TYR A 226 8.79 -2.21 -11.54
N ARG A 227 9.44 -3.29 -11.22
CA ARG A 227 8.84 -4.36 -10.45
C ARG A 227 8.33 -3.86 -9.08
N CYS A 228 9.15 -3.14 -8.36
CA CYS A 228 8.85 -2.44 -7.11
C CYS A 228 9.83 -1.28 -6.93
N HIS A 229 9.59 -0.39 -5.99
CA HIS A 229 10.47 0.76 -5.77
C HIS A 229 11.80 0.45 -5.04
N PHE A 230 12.08 -0.83 -4.75
CA PHE A 230 13.32 -1.29 -4.11
C PHE A 230 14.29 -1.98 -5.08
N LEU A 231 13.85 -2.31 -6.28
CA LEU A 231 14.68 -2.91 -7.31
C LEU A 231 14.80 -1.93 -8.48
N ALA A 232 16.05 -1.65 -8.87
CA ALA A 232 16.38 -0.57 -9.78
C ALA A 232 16.15 -0.89 -11.27
N ASP A 233 15.92 -2.17 -11.61
CA ASP A 233 15.75 -2.58 -13.00
C ASP A 233 14.38 -2.15 -13.52
N THR A 234 14.40 -1.30 -14.55
CA THR A 234 13.18 -0.89 -15.26
C THR A 234 12.65 -2.03 -16.13
N LEU A 235 11.34 -2.13 -16.18
CA LEU A 235 10.62 -3.07 -17.04
C LEU A 235 10.19 -2.43 -18.38
N GLY A 236 10.20 -1.11 -18.45
CA GLY A 236 9.84 -0.32 -19.63
C GLY A 236 8.96 0.89 -19.31
N PRO A 237 8.53 1.66 -20.30
CA PRO A 237 7.70 2.83 -20.11
C PRO A 237 6.25 2.46 -19.74
N LEU A 238 5.58 3.31 -18.98
CA LEU A 238 4.19 3.09 -18.52
C LEU A 238 3.20 2.95 -19.68
N GLU A 239 3.45 3.63 -20.79
CA GLU A 239 2.63 3.56 -21.99
C GLU A 239 2.60 2.17 -22.65
N GLU A 240 3.55 1.31 -22.29
CA GLU A 240 3.70 -0.06 -22.80
C GLU A 240 3.46 -1.13 -21.72
N ILE A 241 2.88 -0.78 -20.57
CA ILE A 241 2.69 -1.72 -19.46
C ILE A 241 1.85 -2.95 -19.86
N ASP A 242 0.98 -2.84 -20.85
CA ASP A 242 0.20 -3.93 -21.43
C ASP A 242 1.04 -4.95 -22.25
N ARG A 243 2.31 -4.61 -22.54
CA ARG A 243 3.27 -5.46 -23.27
C ARG A 243 4.41 -5.95 -22.39
N ILE A 244 4.51 -5.45 -21.16
CA ILE A 244 5.56 -5.86 -20.22
C ILE A 244 5.37 -7.34 -19.87
N THR A 245 6.45 -8.11 -19.98
CA THR A 245 6.46 -9.50 -19.53
C THR A 245 6.45 -9.55 -18.00
N PRO A 246 5.42 -10.13 -17.37
CA PRO A 246 5.35 -10.20 -15.92
C PRO A 246 6.48 -11.04 -15.30
N VAL A 247 7.05 -10.55 -14.20
CA VAL A 247 8.12 -11.22 -13.45
C VAL A 247 7.52 -12.11 -12.37
N ARG A 248 7.83 -13.40 -12.38
CA ARG A 248 7.38 -14.40 -11.37
C ARG A 248 8.56 -15.27 -10.92
N ASP A 249 9.43 -14.71 -10.12
CA ASP A 249 10.67 -15.36 -9.63
C ASP A 249 10.59 -15.80 -8.17
N ASN A 250 9.41 -15.71 -7.54
CA ASN A 250 9.18 -16.04 -6.13
C ASN A 250 10.03 -15.19 -5.16
N CYS A 251 10.20 -13.90 -5.47
CA CYS A 251 10.98 -12.98 -4.65
C CYS A 251 10.55 -13.00 -3.17
N ASN A 252 11.54 -13.06 -2.28
CA ASN A 252 11.41 -12.97 -0.83
C ASN A 252 12.47 -12.03 -0.23
N ALA A 253 12.93 -11.03 -0.99
CA ALA A 253 14.04 -10.17 -0.62
C ALA A 253 13.70 -9.19 0.52
N CYS A 254 12.43 -8.91 0.77
CA CYS A 254 12.00 -7.97 1.81
C CYS A 254 10.65 -8.36 2.43
N SER A 255 10.26 -7.66 3.50
CA SER A 255 8.98 -7.81 4.20
C SER A 255 8.06 -6.59 4.04
N ILE A 256 8.30 -5.73 3.04
CA ILE A 256 7.56 -4.47 2.86
C ILE A 256 6.07 -4.69 2.64
N ASP A 257 5.26 -3.98 3.41
CA ASP A 257 3.80 -4.01 3.39
C ASP A 257 3.22 -3.76 2.00
N CYS A 258 3.67 -2.72 1.28
CA CYS A 258 3.11 -2.29 0.00
C CYS A 258 2.94 -3.42 -1.04
N TYR A 259 3.81 -4.43 -1.02
CA TYR A 259 3.78 -5.55 -1.95
C TYR A 259 3.53 -6.89 -1.28
N ARG A 260 4.01 -7.06 -0.04
CA ARG A 260 3.89 -8.34 0.67
C ARG A 260 2.48 -8.56 1.22
N ASP A 261 1.87 -7.53 1.81
CA ASP A 261 0.51 -7.61 2.35
C ASP A 261 -0.50 -7.98 1.25
N PRO A 262 -0.58 -7.26 0.11
CA PRO A 262 -1.49 -7.63 -0.96
C PRO A 262 -1.10 -8.96 -1.65
N SER A 263 0.18 -9.38 -1.63
CA SER A 263 0.58 -10.69 -2.15
C SER A 263 -0.04 -11.84 -1.36
N VAL A 264 -0.16 -11.69 -0.04
CA VAL A 264 -0.83 -12.67 0.83
C VAL A 264 -2.32 -12.76 0.50
N PHE A 265 -2.99 -11.64 0.29
CA PHE A 265 -4.41 -11.61 -0.08
C PHE A 265 -4.68 -12.25 -1.45
N GLN A 266 -3.87 -11.93 -2.45
CA GLN A 266 -4.12 -12.38 -3.81
C GLN A 266 -3.59 -13.78 -4.12
N TYR A 267 -2.88 -14.41 -3.19
CA TYR A 267 -2.26 -15.71 -3.44
C TYR A 267 -3.27 -16.77 -3.90
N SER A 268 -4.41 -16.90 -3.23
CA SER A 268 -5.44 -17.89 -3.60
C SER A 268 -6.06 -17.60 -4.97
N ALA A 269 -6.28 -16.34 -5.33
CA ALA A 269 -6.79 -15.96 -6.65
C ALA A 269 -5.79 -16.30 -7.76
N VAL A 270 -4.50 -16.01 -7.53
CA VAL A 270 -3.41 -16.38 -8.46
C VAL A 270 -3.29 -17.88 -8.60
N SER A 271 -3.34 -18.63 -7.49
CA SER A 271 -3.30 -20.08 -7.48
C SER A 271 -4.47 -20.70 -8.25
N LEU A 272 -5.67 -20.15 -8.12
CA LEU A 272 -6.85 -20.58 -8.89
C LEU A 272 -6.65 -20.32 -10.39
N ALA A 273 -6.18 -19.13 -10.77
CA ALA A 273 -5.89 -18.81 -12.17
C ALA A 273 -4.83 -19.76 -12.77
N ASP A 274 -3.77 -20.07 -12.01
CA ASP A 274 -2.74 -21.02 -12.40
C ASP A 274 -3.31 -22.45 -12.56
N THR A 275 -4.22 -22.86 -11.67
CA THR A 275 -4.94 -24.13 -11.74
C THR A 275 -5.73 -24.25 -13.04
N LEU A 276 -6.55 -23.24 -13.34
CA LEU A 276 -7.37 -23.20 -14.56
C LEU A 276 -6.49 -23.21 -15.82
N SER A 277 -5.38 -22.46 -15.81
CA SER A 277 -4.41 -22.43 -16.90
C SER A 277 -3.75 -23.80 -17.10
N ALA A 278 -3.35 -24.45 -16.01
CA ALA A 278 -2.75 -25.80 -16.07
C ALA A 278 -3.74 -26.84 -16.65
N TRP A 279 -5.00 -26.79 -16.25
CA TRP A 279 -6.04 -27.70 -16.78
C TRP A 279 -6.30 -27.48 -18.27
N ARG A 280 -6.38 -26.20 -18.72
CA ARG A 280 -6.52 -25.88 -20.15
C ARG A 280 -5.34 -26.39 -20.98
N GLN A 281 -4.15 -26.53 -20.38
CA GLN A 281 -2.95 -27.11 -21.01
C GLN A 281 -2.84 -28.64 -20.85
N GLY A 282 -3.86 -29.31 -20.32
CA GLY A 282 -3.82 -30.76 -20.06
C GLY A 282 -2.96 -31.17 -18.84
N LYS A 283 -2.40 -30.23 -18.09
CA LYS A 283 -1.51 -30.49 -16.92
C LYS A 283 -2.33 -30.68 -15.63
N VAL A 284 -3.22 -31.67 -15.63
CA VAL A 284 -4.23 -31.90 -14.59
C VAL A 284 -3.63 -32.02 -13.19
N ILE A 285 -2.58 -32.86 -13.03
CA ILE A 285 -1.91 -33.08 -11.75
C ILE A 285 -1.32 -31.77 -11.20
N ARG A 286 -0.71 -30.94 -12.06
CA ARG A 286 -0.15 -29.66 -11.67
C ARG A 286 -1.25 -28.71 -11.17
N GLY A 287 -2.41 -28.69 -11.85
CA GLY A 287 -3.57 -27.92 -11.43
C GLY A 287 -4.06 -28.33 -10.04
N PHE A 288 -4.22 -29.62 -9.78
CA PHE A 288 -4.61 -30.10 -8.45
C PHE A 288 -3.59 -29.76 -7.36
N LYS A 289 -2.28 -29.87 -7.62
CA LYS A 289 -1.24 -29.47 -6.66
C LYS A 289 -1.32 -27.98 -6.34
N SER A 290 -1.61 -27.14 -7.32
CA SER A 290 -1.80 -25.70 -7.09
C SER A 290 -3.03 -25.46 -6.23
N LEU A 291 -4.17 -26.05 -6.56
CA LEU A 291 -5.44 -25.86 -5.87
C LEU A 291 -5.41 -26.33 -4.41
N LEU A 292 -4.80 -27.50 -4.16
CA LEU A 292 -4.73 -28.11 -2.83
C LEU A 292 -3.59 -27.57 -1.95
N ASN A 293 -2.89 -26.52 -2.41
CA ASN A 293 -1.83 -25.91 -1.62
C ASN A 293 -2.42 -25.30 -0.32
N PRO A 294 -1.92 -25.67 0.88
CA PRO A 294 -2.41 -25.16 2.15
C PRO A 294 -2.39 -23.63 2.27
N GLN A 295 -1.47 -22.96 1.56
CA GLN A 295 -1.40 -21.50 1.51
C GLN A 295 -2.66 -20.85 0.93
N ASN A 296 -3.40 -21.55 0.05
CA ASN A 296 -4.67 -21.06 -0.47
C ASN A 296 -5.70 -20.86 0.65
N PHE A 297 -5.79 -21.80 1.57
CA PHE A 297 -6.69 -21.70 2.70
C PHE A 297 -6.32 -20.56 3.65
N LEU A 298 -5.04 -20.37 3.91
CA LEU A 298 -4.54 -19.25 4.71
C LEU A 298 -4.83 -17.91 4.05
N SER A 299 -4.59 -17.80 2.72
CA SER A 299 -4.89 -16.60 1.93
C SER A 299 -6.39 -16.27 1.94
N LEU A 300 -7.26 -17.25 1.72
CA LEU A 300 -8.72 -17.08 1.80
C LEU A 300 -9.18 -16.59 3.18
N ARG A 301 -8.61 -17.14 4.25
CA ARG A 301 -8.90 -16.68 5.60
C ARG A 301 -8.47 -15.23 5.82
N SER A 302 -7.35 -14.83 5.23
CA SER A 302 -6.88 -13.44 5.27
C SER A 302 -7.80 -12.50 4.48
N LEU A 303 -8.36 -12.92 3.35
CA LEU A 303 -9.38 -12.17 2.61
C LEU A 303 -10.65 -11.95 3.46
N MET A 304 -11.07 -12.96 4.22
CA MET A 304 -12.22 -12.80 5.11
C MET A 304 -11.97 -11.80 6.26
N GLU A 305 -10.72 -11.69 6.72
CA GLU A 305 -10.32 -10.63 7.66
C GLU A 305 -10.48 -9.23 7.04
N GLY A 306 -10.10 -9.11 5.76
CA GLY A 306 -10.12 -7.84 5.02
C GLY A 306 -11.49 -7.42 4.47
N ARG A 307 -12.53 -8.26 4.56
CA ARG A 307 -13.84 -7.96 3.94
C ARG A 307 -14.47 -6.63 4.39
N HIS A 308 -14.19 -6.19 5.62
CA HIS A 308 -14.68 -4.92 6.15
C HIS A 308 -14.02 -3.70 5.53
N TRP A 309 -12.95 -3.87 4.74
CA TRP A 309 -12.27 -2.78 4.02
C TRP A 309 -12.89 -2.54 2.65
N LEU A 310 -13.58 -3.55 2.12
CA LEU A 310 -14.21 -3.53 0.79
C LEU A 310 -15.65 -2.99 0.82
N GLN A 311 -16.20 -2.80 2.00
CA GLN A 311 -17.49 -2.15 2.26
C GLN A 311 -17.30 -0.68 2.60
#